data_e1fce5c005e01e9467d871531a55d76a
#
_entry.id   e1fce5c005e01e9467d871531a55d76a
#
_cell.length_a   1.000
_cell.length_b   1.000
_cell.length_c   1.000
_cell.angle_alpha   90.00
_cell.angle_beta   90.00
_cell.angle_gamma   90.00
#
_symmetry.space_group_name_H-M   'P 1'
#
loop_
_entity.id
_entity.type
_entity.pdbx_description
1 polymer ?
#
loop_
_entity_poly.entity_id
_entity_poly.type
_entity_poly.pdbx_seq_one_letter_code
_entity_poly.pdbx_strand_id
1 'polypeptide(L)'
;SMYCLFIKINNILIFEESTEEEYYTLNYGIINVITEISNDCFDAYCVEGKTGEFYVIIAAQKDMKNGKEEELVALTARRLHKMLWQYLNLDCTVGIGRGKTTLDGIRKACHQAVEAVKSHYFLKNDEIIDWRNSPIPIQKGFILGDCNEIIEAKQQLKHALSVLREDEIASSLKVIKENLLKSGHSKETILFILIEVFTCVREVFDHYSMSTHDILLQSWRTYTEFLTIKNVEQALSWIDNLREDLQNYVRNEIKKDYQDVVFKAKEIIDENYSLKLSLTDIAMRVHLDPSYLSSLMRKHLGMSYSEYL
;
A
#
# COMPACT_ATOMS: atom_id res chain seq x y z
N SER A 1 21.45 -19.49 -24.54
CA SER A 1 20.94 -18.50 -23.55
C SER A 1 20.90 -19.12 -22.17
N MET A 2 20.96 -18.28 -21.14
CA MET A 2 20.69 -18.67 -19.75
C MET A 2 19.43 -17.96 -19.29
N TYR A 3 18.61 -18.64 -18.52
CA TYR A 3 17.43 -18.07 -17.90
C TYR A 3 17.50 -18.27 -16.40
N CYS A 4 16.83 -17.40 -15.67
CA CYS A 4 16.56 -17.58 -14.25
C CYS A 4 15.05 -17.45 -14.03
N LEU A 5 14.45 -18.43 -13.37
CA LEU A 5 13.13 -18.28 -12.77
C LEU A 5 13.35 -17.95 -11.29
N PHE A 6 12.80 -16.85 -10.84
CA PHE A 6 12.76 -16.51 -9.43
C PHE A 6 11.34 -16.78 -8.92
N ILE A 7 11.22 -17.71 -7.98
CA ILE A 7 9.95 -18.13 -7.40
C ILE A 7 9.88 -17.56 -6.00
N LYS A 8 8.86 -16.78 -5.73
CA LYS A 8 8.58 -16.23 -4.40
C LYS A 8 7.25 -16.76 -3.90
N ILE A 9 7.28 -17.42 -2.74
CA ILE A 9 6.08 -17.89 -2.05
C ILE A 9 5.40 -16.70 -1.39
N ASN A 10 4.10 -16.50 -1.68
CA ASN A 10 3.33 -15.36 -1.20
C ASN A 10 2.72 -15.61 0.19
N ASN A 11 2.32 -16.86 0.48
CA ASN A 11 1.77 -17.27 1.78
C ASN A 11 2.89 -17.67 2.77
N ILE A 12 3.80 -16.72 3.04
CA ILE A 12 5.03 -16.97 3.82
C ILE A 12 4.77 -17.42 5.26
N LEU A 13 3.61 -17.14 5.84
CA LEU A 13 3.22 -17.56 7.19
C LEU A 13 3.31 -19.08 7.38
N ILE A 14 3.17 -19.84 6.30
CA ILE A 14 3.30 -21.32 6.35
C ILE A 14 4.70 -21.74 6.81
N PHE A 15 5.73 -20.91 6.56
CA PHE A 15 7.10 -21.18 7.04
C PHE A 15 7.33 -20.66 8.47
N GLU A 16 6.67 -19.54 8.83
CA GLU A 16 6.85 -18.92 10.15
C GLU A 16 6.14 -19.71 11.26
N GLU A 17 5.03 -20.36 10.92
CA GLU A 17 4.25 -21.20 11.84
C GLU A 17 4.74 -22.66 11.91
N SER A 18 5.65 -23.06 11.02
CA SER A 18 6.18 -24.42 10.96
C SER A 18 7.24 -24.67 12.03
N THR A 19 7.26 -25.90 12.55
CA THR A 19 8.40 -26.41 13.31
C THR A 19 9.61 -26.57 12.40
N GLU A 20 10.80 -26.70 12.97
CA GLU A 20 12.05 -26.86 12.20
C GLU A 20 11.98 -28.10 11.26
N GLU A 21 11.42 -29.20 11.72
CA GLU A 21 11.25 -30.43 10.93
C GLU A 21 10.24 -30.25 9.78
N GLU A 22 9.13 -29.59 10.04
CA GLU A 22 8.13 -29.25 9.02
C GLU A 22 8.69 -28.29 7.97
N TYR A 23 9.47 -27.28 8.40
CA TYR A 23 10.17 -26.38 7.50
C TYR A 23 11.08 -27.11 6.52
N TYR A 24 11.96 -27.99 7.04
CA TYR A 24 12.86 -28.77 6.17
C TYR A 24 12.09 -29.71 5.24
N THR A 25 11.02 -30.34 5.72
CA THR A 25 10.18 -31.24 4.91
C THR A 25 9.49 -30.47 3.78
N LEU A 26 8.90 -29.32 4.09
CA LEU A 26 8.23 -28.46 3.10
C LEU A 26 9.24 -27.95 2.08
N ASN A 27 10.38 -27.43 2.54
CA ASN A 27 11.42 -26.88 1.69
C ASN A 27 11.99 -27.93 0.72
N TYR A 28 12.25 -29.13 1.23
CA TYR A 28 12.65 -30.28 0.42
C TYR A 28 11.59 -30.64 -0.64
N GLY A 29 10.31 -30.66 -0.24
CA GLY A 29 9.19 -30.88 -1.16
C GLY A 29 9.13 -29.85 -2.28
N ILE A 30 9.33 -28.56 -1.95
CA ILE A 30 9.35 -27.46 -2.92
C ILE A 30 10.49 -27.65 -3.92
N ILE A 31 11.72 -27.90 -3.42
CA ILE A 31 12.90 -28.08 -4.26
C ILE A 31 12.73 -29.30 -5.18
N ASN A 32 12.16 -30.40 -4.71
CA ASN A 32 11.89 -31.58 -5.53
C ASN A 32 10.90 -31.28 -6.65
N VAL A 33 9.77 -30.64 -6.36
CA VAL A 33 8.78 -30.27 -7.38
C VAL A 33 9.40 -29.34 -8.43
N ILE A 34 10.17 -28.33 -7.99
CA ILE A 34 10.83 -27.40 -8.87
C ILE A 34 11.85 -28.13 -9.77
N THR A 35 12.67 -28.98 -9.19
CA THR A 35 13.75 -29.69 -9.89
C THR A 35 13.17 -30.67 -10.90
N GLU A 36 12.18 -31.47 -10.53
CA GLU A 36 11.54 -32.45 -11.40
C GLU A 36 10.91 -31.77 -12.63
N ILE A 37 10.09 -30.75 -12.41
CA ILE A 37 9.40 -30.05 -13.51
C ILE A 37 10.38 -29.31 -14.42
N SER A 38 11.42 -28.71 -13.86
CA SER A 38 12.39 -27.95 -14.64
C SER A 38 13.29 -28.87 -15.47
N ASN A 39 13.65 -30.01 -14.93
CA ASN A 39 14.52 -31.00 -15.60
C ASN A 39 13.78 -31.83 -16.67
N ASP A 40 12.45 -31.81 -16.72
CA ASP A 40 11.68 -32.38 -17.86
C ASP A 40 12.08 -31.76 -19.19
N CYS A 41 12.45 -30.49 -19.20
CA CYS A 41 12.67 -29.73 -20.43
C CYS A 41 14.06 -29.10 -20.55
N PHE A 42 14.79 -28.96 -19.44
CA PHE A 42 16.04 -28.22 -19.36
C PHE A 42 17.04 -28.85 -18.41
N ASP A 43 18.32 -28.50 -18.56
CA ASP A 43 19.29 -28.70 -17.48
C ASP A 43 19.11 -27.55 -16.48
N ALA A 44 18.46 -27.84 -15.36
CA ALA A 44 18.09 -26.82 -14.39
C ALA A 44 18.69 -27.08 -13.00
N TYR A 45 19.07 -26.00 -12.33
CA TYR A 45 19.58 -26.02 -10.96
C TYR A 45 18.71 -25.12 -10.08
N CYS A 46 18.16 -25.71 -9.03
CA CYS A 46 17.38 -24.98 -8.03
C CYS A 46 18.27 -24.61 -6.84
N VAL A 47 18.22 -23.36 -6.40
CA VAL A 47 18.93 -22.84 -5.23
C VAL A 47 17.95 -22.07 -4.38
N GLU A 48 17.89 -22.37 -3.09
CA GLU A 48 17.15 -21.59 -2.12
C GLU A 48 17.90 -20.28 -1.83
N GLY A 49 17.16 -19.17 -1.77
CA GLY A 49 17.65 -17.86 -1.34
C GLY A 49 17.28 -17.57 0.11
N LYS A 50 16.41 -16.61 0.31
CA LYS A 50 15.76 -16.38 1.62
C LYS A 50 14.58 -17.33 1.78
N THR A 51 14.05 -17.43 2.99
CA THR A 51 12.84 -18.22 3.29
C THR A 51 11.73 -17.90 2.27
N GLY A 52 11.25 -18.95 1.60
CA GLY A 52 10.22 -18.82 0.57
C GLY A 52 10.69 -18.23 -0.77
N GLU A 53 12.00 -18.08 -0.99
CA GLU A 53 12.57 -17.56 -2.24
C GLU A 53 13.46 -18.62 -2.90
N PHE A 54 13.18 -18.96 -4.16
CA PHE A 54 13.92 -20.00 -4.91
C PHE A 54 14.38 -19.44 -6.26
N TYR A 55 15.61 -19.77 -6.63
CA TYR A 55 16.21 -19.43 -7.91
C TYR A 55 16.39 -20.70 -8.72
N VAL A 56 15.82 -20.74 -9.92
CA VAL A 56 16.00 -21.84 -10.87
C VAL A 56 16.82 -21.34 -12.04
N ILE A 57 18.05 -21.79 -12.13
CA ILE A 57 18.97 -21.43 -13.22
C ILE A 57 18.80 -22.47 -14.32
N ILE A 58 18.46 -22.03 -15.51
CA ILE A 58 18.15 -22.86 -16.67
C ILE A 58 19.17 -22.59 -17.77
N ALA A 59 19.84 -23.64 -18.21
CA ALA A 59 20.67 -23.62 -19.43
C ALA A 59 19.82 -24.06 -20.63
N ALA A 60 19.65 -23.16 -21.61
CA ALA A 60 18.99 -23.54 -22.85
C ALA A 60 19.86 -24.47 -23.69
N GLN A 61 19.31 -25.55 -24.24
CA GLN A 61 20.00 -26.50 -25.09
C GLN A 61 20.38 -25.84 -26.43
N LYS A 62 21.57 -26.20 -26.98
CA LYS A 62 22.16 -25.54 -28.15
C LYS A 62 21.33 -25.70 -29.45
N ASP A 63 20.45 -26.68 -29.53
CA ASP A 63 19.72 -27.05 -30.75
C ASP A 63 18.33 -26.45 -30.88
N MET A 64 17.86 -25.65 -29.91
CA MET A 64 16.56 -25.00 -29.98
C MET A 64 16.60 -23.75 -30.85
N LYS A 65 15.69 -23.67 -31.81
CA LYS A 65 15.53 -22.46 -32.67
C LYS A 65 15.10 -21.27 -31.83
N ASN A 66 15.72 -20.09 -32.12
CA ASN A 66 15.37 -18.83 -31.46
C ASN A 66 13.86 -18.60 -31.37
N GLY A 67 13.33 -18.34 -30.18
CA GLY A 67 11.92 -18.10 -29.90
C GLY A 67 11.19 -19.27 -29.21
N LYS A 68 11.50 -20.52 -29.54
CA LYS A 68 10.91 -21.69 -28.88
C LYS A 68 11.39 -21.89 -27.45
N GLU A 69 12.65 -21.47 -27.16
CA GLU A 69 13.20 -21.50 -25.81
C GLU A 69 12.39 -20.65 -24.83
N GLU A 70 12.04 -19.44 -25.24
CA GLU A 70 11.32 -18.48 -24.40
C GLU A 70 9.92 -18.95 -24.09
N GLU A 71 9.24 -19.50 -25.09
CA GLU A 71 7.91 -20.09 -24.92
C GLU A 71 7.96 -21.29 -23.96
N LEU A 72 8.96 -22.15 -24.10
CA LEU A 72 9.12 -23.31 -23.24
C LEU A 72 9.48 -22.91 -21.78
N VAL A 73 10.33 -21.88 -21.59
CA VAL A 73 10.60 -21.32 -20.27
C VAL A 73 9.34 -20.75 -19.63
N ALA A 74 8.53 -20.01 -20.38
CA ALA A 74 7.26 -19.48 -19.89
C ALA A 74 6.24 -20.59 -19.54
N LEU A 75 6.18 -21.66 -20.36
CA LEU A 75 5.36 -22.85 -20.07
C LEU A 75 5.84 -23.56 -18.79
N THR A 76 7.14 -23.71 -18.62
CA THR A 76 7.74 -24.31 -17.41
C THR A 76 7.39 -23.47 -16.17
N ALA A 77 7.50 -22.14 -16.26
CA ALA A 77 7.11 -21.24 -15.17
C ALA A 77 5.63 -21.39 -14.79
N ARG A 78 4.73 -21.48 -15.78
CA ARG A 78 3.30 -21.72 -15.54
C ARG A 78 3.03 -23.07 -14.89
N ARG A 79 3.73 -24.11 -15.35
CA ARG A 79 3.61 -25.45 -14.80
C ARG A 79 4.11 -25.49 -13.34
N LEU A 80 5.21 -24.83 -13.04
CA LEU A 80 5.73 -24.70 -11.67
C LEU A 80 4.72 -24.04 -10.75
N HIS A 81 4.20 -22.86 -11.11
CA HIS A 81 3.18 -22.18 -10.35
C HIS A 81 1.98 -23.08 -10.06
N LYS A 82 1.44 -23.72 -11.10
CA LYS A 82 0.28 -24.62 -10.96
C LYS A 82 0.56 -25.82 -10.08
N MET A 83 1.74 -26.44 -10.20
CA MET A 83 2.08 -27.64 -9.44
C MET A 83 2.38 -27.32 -7.96
N LEU A 84 3.05 -26.22 -7.66
CA LEU A 84 3.27 -25.77 -6.29
C LEU A 84 1.93 -25.50 -5.58
N TRP A 85 0.96 -24.91 -6.28
CA TRP A 85 -0.38 -24.75 -5.75
C TRP A 85 -1.10 -26.10 -5.54
N GLN A 86 -1.10 -26.97 -6.55
CA GLN A 86 -1.85 -28.23 -6.49
C GLN A 86 -1.31 -29.25 -5.49
N TYR A 87 0.01 -29.38 -5.37
CA TYR A 87 0.62 -30.40 -4.52
C TYR A 87 0.96 -29.91 -3.12
N LEU A 88 1.29 -28.64 -2.97
CA LEU A 88 1.77 -28.08 -1.71
C LEU A 88 0.89 -26.97 -1.16
N ASN A 89 -0.16 -26.57 -1.88
CA ASN A 89 -1.04 -25.44 -1.54
C ASN A 89 -0.27 -24.12 -1.33
N LEU A 90 0.78 -23.92 -2.15
CA LEU A 90 1.63 -22.75 -2.07
C LEU A 90 1.25 -21.75 -3.16
N ASP A 91 0.82 -20.57 -2.72
CA ASP A 91 0.65 -19.40 -3.59
C ASP A 91 2.02 -18.79 -3.88
N CYS A 92 2.39 -18.64 -5.15
CA CYS A 92 3.69 -18.12 -5.53
C CYS A 92 3.62 -17.21 -6.77
N THR A 93 4.60 -16.33 -6.89
CA THR A 93 4.84 -15.51 -8.07
C THR A 93 6.15 -15.92 -8.71
N VAL A 94 6.18 -16.06 -10.03
CA VAL A 94 7.36 -16.50 -10.77
C VAL A 94 7.84 -15.39 -11.71
N GLY A 95 9.06 -14.88 -11.47
CA GLY A 95 9.73 -13.94 -12.34
C GLY A 95 10.65 -14.64 -13.33
N ILE A 96 10.69 -14.20 -14.58
CA ILE A 96 11.57 -14.73 -15.63
C ILE A 96 12.60 -13.68 -16.02
N GLY A 97 13.88 -14.03 -15.90
CA GLY A 97 15.00 -13.21 -16.35
C GLY A 97 15.84 -13.96 -17.38
N ARG A 98 16.55 -13.22 -18.22
CA ARG A 98 17.41 -13.75 -19.31
C ARG A 98 18.80 -13.15 -19.30
N GLY A 99 19.80 -13.99 -19.51
CA GLY A 99 21.21 -13.60 -19.63
C GLY A 99 21.96 -14.37 -20.69
N LYS A 100 23.22 -13.99 -20.89
CA LYS A 100 24.19 -14.75 -21.71
C LYS A 100 24.71 -15.94 -20.90
N THR A 101 25.32 -16.93 -21.58
CA THR A 101 25.97 -18.10 -20.97
C THR A 101 27.33 -17.69 -20.38
N THR A 102 27.35 -16.79 -19.44
CA THR A 102 28.49 -16.28 -18.68
C THR A 102 28.07 -16.03 -17.25
N LEU A 103 29.02 -15.94 -16.31
CA LEU A 103 28.69 -15.62 -14.89
C LEU A 103 27.93 -14.30 -14.74
N ASP A 104 28.37 -13.26 -15.46
CA ASP A 104 27.66 -11.99 -15.51
C ASP A 104 26.26 -12.12 -16.12
N GLY A 105 26.10 -13.00 -17.10
CA GLY A 105 24.81 -13.30 -17.71
C GLY A 105 23.85 -13.97 -16.75
N ILE A 106 24.31 -14.92 -15.93
CA ILE A 106 23.53 -15.55 -14.86
C ILE A 106 23.11 -14.50 -13.83
N ARG A 107 24.07 -13.69 -13.35
CA ARG A 107 23.79 -12.61 -12.41
C ARG A 107 22.72 -11.64 -12.93
N LYS A 108 22.83 -11.27 -14.21
CA LYS A 108 21.84 -10.41 -14.87
C LYS A 108 20.47 -11.08 -14.95
N ALA A 109 20.41 -12.37 -15.32
CA ALA A 109 19.14 -13.12 -15.38
C ALA A 109 18.47 -13.19 -14.00
N CYS A 110 19.22 -13.51 -12.94
CA CYS A 110 18.69 -13.53 -11.58
C CYS A 110 18.20 -12.15 -11.14
N HIS A 111 18.96 -11.08 -11.40
CA HIS A 111 18.54 -9.73 -11.07
C HIS A 111 17.24 -9.36 -11.80
N GLN A 112 17.13 -9.64 -13.09
CA GLN A 112 15.92 -9.37 -13.86
C GLN A 112 14.72 -10.16 -13.35
N ALA A 113 14.89 -11.43 -13.00
CA ALA A 113 13.82 -12.27 -12.47
C ALA A 113 13.29 -11.73 -11.12
N VAL A 114 14.18 -11.30 -10.23
CA VAL A 114 13.81 -10.68 -8.95
C VAL A 114 13.08 -9.36 -9.17
N GLU A 115 13.56 -8.49 -10.05
CA GLU A 115 12.91 -7.21 -10.35
C GLU A 115 11.54 -7.42 -11.03
N ALA A 116 11.38 -8.46 -11.86
CA ALA A 116 10.10 -8.83 -12.42
C ALA A 116 9.08 -9.15 -11.31
N VAL A 117 9.44 -9.96 -10.33
CA VAL A 117 8.55 -10.28 -9.19
C VAL A 117 8.24 -9.04 -8.35
N LYS A 118 9.20 -8.15 -8.13
CA LYS A 118 8.94 -6.89 -7.42
C LYS A 118 7.94 -6.01 -8.18
N SER A 119 7.99 -6.01 -9.51
CA SER A 119 7.04 -5.26 -10.34
C SER A 119 5.62 -5.83 -10.31
N HIS A 120 5.44 -7.10 -9.88
CA HIS A 120 4.14 -7.74 -9.73
C HIS A 120 3.17 -6.95 -8.86
N TYR A 121 3.66 -6.18 -7.90
CA TYR A 121 2.82 -5.34 -7.07
C TYR A 121 1.96 -4.36 -7.88
N PHE A 122 2.40 -4.03 -9.10
CA PHE A 122 1.71 -3.12 -10.03
C PHE A 122 0.90 -3.84 -11.12
N LEU A 123 1.07 -5.15 -11.25
CA LEU A 123 0.41 -5.93 -12.29
C LEU A 123 -0.81 -6.65 -11.72
N LYS A 124 -1.92 -6.57 -12.44
CA LYS A 124 -3.14 -7.30 -12.10
C LYS A 124 -2.93 -8.80 -12.33
N ASN A 125 -2.96 -9.61 -11.27
CA ASN A 125 -3.13 -11.08 -11.33
C ASN A 125 -2.15 -11.85 -12.25
N ASP A 126 -1.01 -11.28 -12.61
CA ASP A 126 -0.01 -12.03 -13.36
C ASP A 126 0.88 -12.82 -12.40
N GLU A 127 0.58 -14.11 -12.29
CA GLU A 127 1.35 -15.06 -11.46
C GLU A 127 2.75 -15.32 -12.02
N ILE A 128 2.94 -15.02 -13.32
CA ILE A 128 4.20 -15.23 -14.05
C ILE A 128 4.56 -13.96 -14.80
N ILE A 129 5.73 -13.40 -14.50
CA ILE A 129 6.17 -12.11 -15.00
C ILE A 129 7.48 -12.24 -15.76
N ASP A 130 7.43 -12.01 -17.06
CA ASP A 130 8.63 -11.90 -17.89
C ASP A 130 9.20 -10.48 -17.73
N TRP A 131 10.48 -10.36 -17.39
CA TRP A 131 11.21 -9.09 -17.28
C TRP A 131 11.00 -8.15 -18.48
N ARG A 132 10.86 -8.69 -19.69
CA ARG A 132 10.64 -7.90 -20.91
C ARG A 132 9.29 -7.20 -20.94
N ASN A 133 8.31 -7.78 -20.27
CA ASN A 133 6.95 -7.26 -20.16
C ASN A 133 6.72 -6.47 -18.85
N SER A 134 7.77 -6.39 -18.03
CA SER A 134 7.71 -5.61 -16.79
C SER A 134 7.63 -4.12 -17.14
N PRO A 135 6.56 -3.43 -16.79
CA PRO A 135 6.30 -2.08 -17.28
C PRO A 135 7.23 -1.03 -16.71
N ILE A 136 8.06 -1.36 -15.70
CA ILE A 136 8.71 -0.30 -14.92
C ILE A 136 10.08 -0.71 -14.38
N PRO A 137 11.15 0.08 -14.65
CA PRO A 137 12.34 0.07 -13.83
C PRO A 137 11.95 0.61 -12.44
N ILE A 138 11.94 -0.26 -11.43
CA ILE A 138 11.77 0.19 -10.04
C ILE A 138 12.94 1.11 -9.73
N GLN A 139 12.65 2.39 -9.52
CA GLN A 139 13.66 3.34 -9.09
C GLN A 139 14.27 2.89 -7.77
N LYS A 140 15.59 2.85 -7.72
CA LYS A 140 16.34 2.49 -6.51
C LYS A 140 16.14 3.58 -5.46
N GLY A 141 15.37 3.27 -4.43
CA GLY A 141 15.29 4.07 -3.21
C GLY A 141 14.13 5.07 -3.20
N PHE A 142 13.47 5.11 -2.07
CA PHE A 142 12.53 6.15 -1.71
C PHE A 142 13.30 7.46 -1.54
N ILE A 143 13.14 8.42 -2.45
CA ILE A 143 13.61 9.79 -2.29
C ILE A 143 12.41 10.60 -1.82
N LEU A 144 12.42 11.03 -0.57
CA LEU A 144 11.36 11.89 0.00
C LEU A 144 11.10 13.15 -0.84
N GLY A 145 12.06 13.58 -1.65
CA GLY A 145 11.95 14.77 -2.53
C GLY A 145 10.97 14.64 -3.70
N ASP A 146 10.65 13.42 -4.14
CA ASP A 146 9.72 13.20 -5.25
C ASP A 146 8.25 13.18 -4.82
N CYS A 147 7.96 13.36 -3.52
CA CYS A 147 6.63 13.27 -2.93
C CYS A 147 6.02 14.62 -2.52
N ASN A 148 6.48 15.73 -3.06
CA ASN A 148 5.94 17.05 -2.71
C ASN A 148 4.42 17.12 -2.91
N GLU A 149 3.89 16.53 -3.98
CA GLU A 149 2.45 16.45 -4.23
C GLU A 149 1.70 15.68 -3.13
N ILE A 150 2.30 14.63 -2.59
CA ILE A 150 1.71 13.83 -1.49
C ILE A 150 1.75 14.64 -0.19
N ILE A 151 2.85 15.33 0.08
CA ILE A 151 2.99 16.18 1.27
C ILE A 151 1.94 17.29 1.25
N GLU A 152 1.79 17.97 0.13
CA GLU A 152 0.78 19.01 -0.06
C GLU A 152 -0.64 18.45 0.07
N ALA A 153 -0.93 17.32 -0.58
CA ALA A 153 -2.23 16.66 -0.49
C ALA A 153 -2.57 16.21 0.95
N LYS A 154 -1.58 15.74 1.73
CA LYS A 154 -1.75 15.44 3.16
C LYS A 154 -2.07 16.68 3.99
N GLN A 155 -1.39 17.79 3.74
CA GLN A 155 -1.68 19.05 4.42
C GLN A 155 -3.09 19.57 4.10
N GLN A 156 -3.49 19.47 2.83
CA GLN A 156 -4.84 19.81 2.39
C GLN A 156 -5.88 18.89 3.03
N LEU A 157 -5.61 17.57 3.08
CA LEU A 157 -6.48 16.60 3.74
C LEU A 157 -6.65 16.92 5.24
N LYS A 158 -5.55 17.24 5.92
CA LYS A 158 -5.57 17.62 7.34
C LYS A 158 -6.43 18.86 7.56
N HIS A 159 -6.26 19.89 6.74
CA HIS A 159 -7.08 21.10 6.79
C HIS A 159 -8.55 20.80 6.48
N ALA A 160 -8.82 20.07 5.39
CA ALA A 160 -10.19 19.76 4.97
C ALA A 160 -10.96 18.96 6.03
N LEU A 161 -10.28 18.04 6.71
CA LEU A 161 -10.86 17.29 7.84
C LEU A 161 -11.17 18.19 9.03
N SER A 162 -10.26 19.12 9.39
CA SER A 162 -10.46 20.01 10.53
C SER A 162 -11.63 20.98 10.34
N VAL A 163 -11.94 21.33 9.09
CA VAL A 163 -13.07 22.23 8.75
C VAL A 163 -14.28 21.49 8.15
N LEU A 164 -14.26 20.14 8.15
CA LEU A 164 -15.33 19.28 7.66
C LEU A 164 -15.77 19.57 6.21
N ARG A 165 -14.81 19.78 5.30
CA ARG A 165 -15.08 20.04 3.88
C ARG A 165 -14.97 18.77 3.03
N GLU A 166 -16.13 18.19 2.72
CA GLU A 166 -16.24 16.92 2.00
C GLU A 166 -15.54 16.93 0.63
N ASP A 167 -15.72 17.99 -0.17
CA ASP A 167 -15.14 18.10 -1.51
C ASP A 167 -13.62 18.21 -1.49
N GLU A 168 -13.06 18.92 -0.50
CA GLU A 168 -11.62 19.07 -0.34
C GLU A 168 -10.96 17.76 0.16
N ILE A 169 -11.65 16.99 1.00
CA ILE A 169 -11.23 15.64 1.42
C ILE A 169 -11.15 14.72 0.19
N ALA A 170 -12.21 14.71 -0.63
CA ALA A 170 -12.25 13.88 -1.82
C ALA A 170 -11.15 14.25 -2.83
N SER A 171 -10.90 15.55 -3.04
CA SER A 171 -9.86 16.01 -3.96
C SER A 171 -8.46 15.67 -3.47
N SER A 172 -8.17 15.83 -2.19
CA SER A 172 -6.87 15.49 -1.60
C SER A 172 -6.57 13.99 -1.72
N LEU A 173 -7.55 13.13 -1.39
CA LEU A 173 -7.38 11.68 -1.53
C LEU A 173 -7.27 11.24 -3.00
N LYS A 174 -7.93 11.95 -3.93
CA LYS A 174 -7.77 11.71 -5.36
C LYS A 174 -6.34 11.98 -5.84
N VAL A 175 -5.73 13.09 -5.42
CA VAL A 175 -4.32 13.39 -5.74
C VAL A 175 -3.39 12.30 -5.21
N ILE A 176 -3.60 11.83 -3.98
CA ILE A 176 -2.83 10.72 -3.40
C ILE A 176 -3.00 9.45 -4.23
N LYS A 177 -4.24 9.11 -4.60
CA LYS A 177 -4.55 7.95 -5.43
C LYS A 177 -3.90 8.01 -6.80
N GLU A 178 -3.96 9.15 -7.49
CA GLU A 178 -3.30 9.38 -8.77
C GLU A 178 -1.78 9.26 -8.66
N ASN A 179 -1.21 9.70 -7.53
CA ASN A 179 0.22 9.56 -7.28
C ASN A 179 0.61 8.09 -7.08
N LEU A 180 -0.19 7.30 -6.36
CA LEU A 180 0.04 5.85 -6.23
C LEU A 180 0.01 5.11 -7.57
N LEU A 181 -0.74 5.62 -8.56
CA LEU A 181 -0.79 5.06 -9.91
C LEU A 181 0.41 5.46 -10.77
N LYS A 182 1.18 6.48 -10.38
CA LYS A 182 2.40 6.84 -11.10
C LYS A 182 3.39 5.68 -11.04
N SER A 183 3.96 5.37 -12.19
CA SER A 183 4.90 4.27 -12.34
C SER A 183 6.18 4.50 -11.53
N GLY A 184 6.70 3.46 -10.89
CA GLY A 184 8.01 3.45 -10.23
C GLY A 184 8.01 3.35 -8.71
N HIS A 185 6.85 3.35 -8.04
CA HIS A 185 6.80 3.13 -6.61
C HIS A 185 7.03 1.67 -6.25
N SER A 186 7.90 1.40 -5.28
CA SER A 186 8.02 0.06 -4.69
C SER A 186 6.82 -0.25 -3.79
N LYS A 187 6.59 -1.52 -3.47
CA LYS A 187 5.57 -1.93 -2.49
C LYS A 187 5.76 -1.18 -1.17
N GLU A 188 6.98 -1.10 -0.70
CA GLU A 188 7.35 -0.43 0.55
C GLU A 188 7.00 1.06 0.50
N THR A 189 7.24 1.72 -0.64
CA THR A 189 6.87 3.13 -0.84
C THR A 189 5.35 3.32 -0.77
N ILE A 190 4.58 2.45 -1.43
CA ILE A 190 3.11 2.53 -1.41
C ILE A 190 2.58 2.32 0.01
N LEU A 191 3.07 1.29 0.71
CA LEU A 191 2.68 1.04 2.09
C LEU A 191 3.04 2.20 3.01
N PHE A 192 4.22 2.80 2.82
CA PHE A 192 4.62 3.99 3.56
C PHE A 192 3.64 5.16 3.34
N ILE A 193 3.25 5.44 2.08
CA ILE A 193 2.28 6.49 1.76
C ILE A 193 0.94 6.23 2.46
N LEU A 194 0.43 4.99 2.44
CA LEU A 194 -0.83 4.63 3.10
C LEU A 194 -0.74 4.83 4.62
N ILE A 195 0.37 4.42 5.24
CA ILE A 195 0.62 4.62 6.68
C ILE A 195 0.66 6.11 7.02
N GLU A 196 1.30 6.92 6.19
CA GLU A 196 1.38 8.37 6.36
C GLU A 196 -0.01 9.04 6.25
N VAL A 197 -0.83 8.62 5.31
CA VAL A 197 -2.22 9.09 5.17
C VAL A 197 -3.04 8.70 6.40
N PHE A 198 -2.94 7.45 6.83
CA PHE A 198 -3.61 6.96 8.03
C PHE A 198 -3.23 7.76 9.28
N THR A 199 -1.92 7.96 9.47
CA THR A 199 -1.40 8.72 10.61
C THR A 199 -1.90 10.16 10.59
N CYS A 200 -1.91 10.79 9.42
CA CYS A 200 -2.43 12.15 9.22
C CYS A 200 -3.92 12.27 9.65
N VAL A 201 -4.74 11.32 9.23
CA VAL A 201 -6.15 11.29 9.61
C VAL A 201 -6.30 11.09 11.11
N ARG A 202 -5.58 10.11 11.69
CA ARG A 202 -5.62 9.84 13.14
C ARG A 202 -5.22 11.07 13.97
N GLU A 203 -4.16 11.79 13.58
CA GLU A 203 -3.72 13.01 14.26
C GLU A 203 -4.82 14.09 14.33
N VAL A 204 -5.58 14.26 13.25
CA VAL A 204 -6.70 15.21 13.25
C VAL A 204 -7.78 14.78 14.22
N PHE A 205 -8.16 13.52 14.21
CA PHE A 205 -9.18 12.99 15.10
C PHE A 205 -8.76 13.08 16.58
N ASP A 206 -7.52 12.73 16.89
CA ASP A 206 -6.98 12.80 18.26
C ASP A 206 -6.90 14.26 18.76
N HIS A 207 -6.52 15.20 17.88
CA HIS A 207 -6.37 16.60 18.25
C HIS A 207 -7.70 17.28 18.57
N TYR A 208 -8.76 16.98 17.82
CA TYR A 208 -10.07 17.60 18.01
C TYR A 208 -11.01 16.79 18.90
N SER A 209 -10.51 15.79 19.62
CA SER A 209 -11.31 14.88 20.46
C SER A 209 -12.55 14.34 19.73
N MET A 210 -12.44 14.27 18.42
CA MET A 210 -13.48 13.68 17.58
C MET A 210 -13.57 12.21 17.98
N SER A 211 -14.80 11.67 18.09
CA SER A 211 -15.05 10.30 18.51
C SER A 211 -14.40 9.30 17.54
N THR A 212 -13.10 9.08 17.74
CA THR A 212 -12.28 8.13 16.96
C THR A 212 -12.78 6.71 17.12
N HIS A 213 -13.47 6.43 18.25
CA HIS A 213 -13.83 5.08 18.66
C HIS A 213 -14.84 4.42 17.71
N ASP A 214 -15.76 5.19 17.13
CA ASP A 214 -16.85 4.61 16.35
C ASP A 214 -16.53 4.45 14.85
N ILE A 215 -15.61 5.25 14.31
CA ILE A 215 -15.31 5.26 12.88
C ILE A 215 -14.05 4.48 12.56
N LEU A 216 -12.97 4.70 13.33
CA LEU A 216 -11.70 4.04 13.08
C LEU A 216 -11.69 2.59 13.56
N LEU A 217 -12.50 2.20 14.56
CA LEU A 217 -12.56 0.83 15.06
C LEU A 217 -13.54 -0.07 14.30
N GLN A 218 -14.59 0.48 13.69
CA GLN A 218 -15.54 -0.32 12.91
C GLN A 218 -15.09 -0.55 11.46
N SER A 219 -14.41 0.43 10.85
CA SER A 219 -13.98 0.39 9.45
C SER A 219 -12.48 0.19 9.30
N TRP A 220 -11.69 0.48 10.30
CA TRP A 220 -10.23 0.51 10.23
C TRP A 220 -9.63 -0.59 11.08
N ARG A 221 -9.71 -1.73 10.49
CA ARG A 221 -9.00 -2.89 10.98
C ARG A 221 -7.53 -2.53 11.13
N THR A 222 -6.98 -2.96 12.20
CA THR A 222 -5.63 -2.83 12.72
C THR A 222 -4.52 -2.62 11.66
N TYR A 223 -3.37 -2.16 12.11
CA TYR A 223 -2.07 -2.08 11.39
C TYR A 223 -1.76 -3.34 10.55
N THR A 224 -2.34 -4.47 10.90
CA THR A 224 -2.23 -5.74 10.17
C THR A 224 -2.83 -5.71 8.77
N GLU A 225 -3.80 -4.85 8.48
CA GLU A 225 -4.35 -4.75 7.11
C GLU A 225 -3.32 -4.25 6.09
N PHE A 226 -2.44 -3.34 6.49
CA PHE A 226 -1.36 -2.89 5.59
C PHE A 226 -0.45 -4.04 5.19
N LEU A 227 -0.23 -5.01 6.08
CA LEU A 227 0.58 -6.20 5.80
C LEU A 227 -0.12 -7.15 4.81
N THR A 228 -1.45 -7.10 4.74
CA THR A 228 -2.24 -7.95 3.83
C THR A 228 -2.37 -7.37 2.42
N ILE A 229 -2.01 -6.09 2.21
CA ILE A 229 -2.06 -5.46 0.89
C ILE A 229 -1.03 -6.10 -0.03
N LYS A 230 -1.51 -6.86 -1.01
CA LYS A 230 -0.67 -7.65 -1.93
C LYS A 230 -0.37 -6.93 -3.25
N ASN A 231 -1.21 -5.97 -3.64
CA ASN A 231 -1.07 -5.26 -4.93
C ASN A 231 -1.59 -3.82 -4.85
N VAL A 232 -1.31 -3.04 -5.89
CA VAL A 232 -1.71 -1.65 -5.98
C VAL A 232 -3.22 -1.47 -5.99
N GLU A 233 -3.99 -2.42 -6.53
CA GLU A 233 -5.46 -2.34 -6.53
C GLU A 233 -6.05 -2.36 -5.14
N GLN A 234 -5.52 -3.24 -4.27
CA GLN A 234 -5.92 -3.28 -2.87
C GLN A 234 -5.55 -1.97 -2.15
N ALA A 235 -4.38 -1.38 -2.48
CA ALA A 235 -3.99 -0.07 -1.97
C ALA A 235 -4.96 1.04 -2.41
N LEU A 236 -5.36 1.03 -3.69
CA LEU A 236 -6.33 1.99 -4.23
C LEU A 236 -7.72 1.79 -3.64
N SER A 237 -8.16 0.55 -3.46
CA SER A 237 -9.43 0.21 -2.80
C SER A 237 -9.45 0.68 -1.35
N TRP A 238 -8.31 0.58 -0.66
CA TRP A 238 -8.17 1.09 0.70
C TRP A 238 -8.37 2.62 0.75
N ILE A 239 -7.78 3.37 -0.21
CA ILE A 239 -8.00 4.84 -0.30
C ILE A 239 -9.47 5.16 -0.62
N ASP A 240 -10.13 4.39 -1.48
CA ASP A 240 -11.54 4.61 -1.81
C ASP A 240 -12.45 4.36 -0.61
N ASN A 241 -12.21 3.30 0.16
CA ASN A 241 -12.94 3.00 1.39
C ASN A 241 -12.71 4.10 2.44
N LEU A 242 -11.46 4.54 2.62
CA LEU A 242 -11.12 5.66 3.49
C LEU A 242 -11.91 6.93 3.10
N ARG A 243 -11.97 7.25 1.82
CA ARG A 243 -12.72 8.41 1.33
C ARG A 243 -14.20 8.29 1.69
N GLU A 244 -14.81 7.13 1.47
CA GLU A 244 -16.22 6.89 1.80
C GLU A 244 -16.49 7.06 3.30
N ASP A 245 -15.65 6.48 4.14
CA ASP A 245 -15.76 6.57 5.59
C ASP A 245 -15.64 8.02 6.08
N LEU A 246 -14.65 8.76 5.58
CA LEU A 246 -14.47 10.17 5.94
C LEU A 246 -15.62 11.06 5.45
N GLN A 247 -16.13 10.82 4.24
CA GLN A 247 -17.30 11.55 3.74
C GLN A 247 -18.56 11.27 4.59
N ASN A 248 -18.80 10.02 4.94
CA ASN A 248 -19.90 9.64 5.81
C ASN A 248 -19.79 10.28 7.20
N TYR A 249 -18.56 10.31 7.74
CA TYR A 249 -18.29 10.99 9.00
C TYR A 249 -18.62 12.47 8.90
N VAL A 250 -18.09 13.18 7.92
CA VAL A 250 -18.32 14.62 7.71
C VAL A 250 -19.81 14.92 7.58
N ARG A 251 -20.55 14.12 6.78
CA ARG A 251 -22.01 14.29 6.64
C ARG A 251 -22.76 14.10 7.96
N ASN A 252 -22.33 13.16 8.78
CA ASN A 252 -22.93 12.92 10.08
C ASN A 252 -22.60 14.04 11.08
N GLU A 253 -21.35 14.53 11.08
CA GLU A 253 -20.93 15.66 11.90
C GLU A 253 -21.67 16.95 11.52
N ILE A 254 -21.82 17.25 10.23
CA ILE A 254 -22.56 18.44 9.76
C ILE A 254 -24.04 18.39 10.18
N LYS A 255 -24.62 17.18 10.33
CA LYS A 255 -26.00 17.00 10.79
C LYS A 255 -26.16 17.18 12.28
N LYS A 256 -25.11 17.08 13.09
CA LYS A 256 -25.19 17.32 14.54
C LYS A 256 -25.57 18.79 14.78
N ASP A 257 -26.47 19.00 15.71
CA ASP A 257 -26.81 20.36 16.15
C ASP A 257 -25.74 20.81 17.15
N TYR A 258 -24.86 21.67 16.71
CA TYR A 258 -23.82 22.29 17.54
C TYR A 258 -24.28 23.57 18.21
N GLN A 259 -25.59 23.82 18.29
CA GLN A 259 -26.13 25.02 18.90
C GLN A 259 -25.64 25.19 20.34
N ASP A 260 -25.68 24.12 21.14
CA ASP A 260 -25.18 24.15 22.52
C ASP A 260 -23.69 24.46 22.62
N VAL A 261 -22.88 23.96 21.69
CA VAL A 261 -21.45 24.22 21.68
C VAL A 261 -21.14 25.69 21.31
N VAL A 262 -21.92 26.26 20.40
CA VAL A 262 -21.80 27.69 20.02
C VAL A 262 -22.26 28.58 21.17
N PHE A 263 -23.35 28.22 21.89
CA PHE A 263 -23.77 28.95 23.08
C PHE A 263 -22.74 28.89 24.20
N LYS A 264 -22.13 27.74 24.43
CA LYS A 264 -21.01 27.59 25.39
C LYS A 264 -19.81 28.43 25.02
N ALA A 265 -19.44 28.45 23.72
CA ALA A 265 -18.39 29.34 23.22
C ALA A 265 -18.72 30.81 23.46
N LYS A 266 -19.97 31.20 23.24
CA LYS A 266 -20.50 32.55 23.55
C LYS A 266 -20.35 32.89 25.02
N GLU A 267 -20.80 32.01 25.95
CA GLU A 267 -20.64 32.20 27.39
C GLU A 267 -19.18 32.42 27.77
N ILE A 268 -18.25 31.61 27.20
CA ILE A 268 -16.81 31.78 27.45
C ILE A 268 -16.33 33.16 26.99
N ILE A 269 -16.81 33.66 25.85
CA ILE A 269 -16.47 35.01 25.36
C ILE A 269 -17.04 36.08 26.34
N ASP A 270 -18.29 35.99 26.67
CA ASP A 270 -19.01 36.98 27.53
C ASP A 270 -18.37 37.05 28.92
N GLU A 271 -17.98 35.92 29.52
CA GLU A 271 -17.34 35.87 30.81
C GLU A 271 -15.89 36.39 30.81
N ASN A 272 -15.21 36.33 29.67
CA ASN A 272 -13.80 36.62 29.57
C ASN A 272 -13.48 37.74 28.57
N TYR A 273 -14.44 38.57 28.18
CA TYR A 273 -14.25 39.61 27.16
C TYR A 273 -13.10 40.56 27.46
N SER A 274 -12.80 40.78 28.75
CA SER A 274 -11.68 41.63 29.18
C SER A 274 -10.30 40.99 29.00
N LEU A 275 -10.23 39.68 28.81
CA LEU A 275 -8.97 38.91 28.70
C LEU A 275 -8.46 38.83 27.26
N LYS A 276 -9.15 39.45 26.29
CA LYS A 276 -8.77 39.40 24.85
C LYS A 276 -8.44 38.00 24.35
N LEU A 277 -9.29 37.01 24.68
CA LEU A 277 -9.13 35.65 24.18
C LEU A 277 -9.15 35.64 22.65
N SER A 278 -8.30 34.84 22.05
CA SER A 278 -8.37 34.61 20.60
C SER A 278 -9.45 33.58 20.28
N LEU A 279 -9.90 33.53 19.01
CA LEU A 279 -10.79 32.48 18.53
C LEU A 279 -10.17 31.09 18.74
N THR A 280 -8.85 30.97 18.65
CA THR A 280 -8.10 29.75 18.89
C THR A 280 -8.21 29.28 20.34
N ASP A 281 -8.14 30.21 21.30
CA ASP A 281 -8.26 29.90 22.73
C ASP A 281 -9.66 29.37 23.08
N ILE A 282 -10.68 29.95 22.46
CA ILE A 282 -12.09 29.53 22.63
C ILE A 282 -12.32 28.17 21.98
N ALA A 283 -11.85 28.00 20.75
CA ALA A 283 -11.98 26.75 20.01
C ALA A 283 -11.35 25.57 20.77
N MET A 284 -10.16 25.76 21.36
CA MET A 284 -9.52 24.76 22.22
C MET A 284 -10.40 24.39 23.44
N ARG A 285 -11.06 25.38 24.09
CA ARG A 285 -11.92 25.13 25.26
C ARG A 285 -13.21 24.38 24.93
N VAL A 286 -13.70 24.53 23.70
CA VAL A 286 -14.89 23.81 23.20
C VAL A 286 -14.52 22.59 22.32
N HIS A 287 -13.24 22.27 22.23
CA HIS A 287 -12.70 21.12 21.48
C HIS A 287 -13.07 21.14 19.99
N LEU A 288 -13.00 22.30 19.35
CA LEU A 288 -13.26 22.47 17.93
C LEU A 288 -12.06 23.14 17.23
N ASP A 289 -11.99 22.94 15.90
CA ASP A 289 -11.09 23.74 15.05
C ASP A 289 -11.57 25.21 15.04
N PRO A 290 -10.64 26.21 15.10
CA PRO A 290 -11.01 27.62 15.07
C PRO A 290 -11.80 28.01 13.81
N SER A 291 -11.45 27.50 12.63
CA SER A 291 -12.17 27.80 11.40
C SER A 291 -13.55 27.17 11.38
N TYR A 292 -13.68 25.97 11.96
CA TYR A 292 -14.97 25.31 12.10
C TYR A 292 -15.86 26.03 13.11
N LEU A 293 -15.33 26.43 14.26
CA LEU A 293 -16.06 27.24 15.25
C LEU A 293 -16.52 28.56 14.63
N SER A 294 -15.68 29.25 13.86
CA SER A 294 -16.05 30.48 13.13
C SER A 294 -17.24 30.25 12.20
N SER A 295 -17.23 29.12 11.46
CA SER A 295 -18.33 28.75 10.58
C SER A 295 -19.63 28.48 11.34
N LEU A 296 -19.55 27.78 12.49
CA LEU A 296 -20.70 27.49 13.36
C LEU A 296 -21.27 28.77 14.00
N MET A 297 -20.41 29.70 14.44
CA MET A 297 -20.84 30.99 14.95
C MET A 297 -21.63 31.78 13.92
N ARG A 298 -21.14 31.85 12.68
CA ARG A 298 -21.89 32.49 11.58
C ARG A 298 -23.24 31.80 11.31
N LYS A 299 -23.26 30.46 11.35
CA LYS A 299 -24.50 29.70 11.12
C LYS A 299 -25.54 29.90 12.19
N HIS A 300 -25.13 29.89 13.47
CA HIS A 300 -26.09 29.89 14.62
C HIS A 300 -26.30 31.28 15.25
N LEU A 301 -25.29 32.15 15.20
CA LEU A 301 -25.37 33.52 15.75
C LEU A 301 -25.52 34.59 14.67
N GLY A 302 -25.34 34.23 13.38
CA GLY A 302 -25.41 35.19 12.26
C GLY A 302 -24.22 36.10 12.12
N MET A 303 -23.15 35.95 12.93
CA MET A 303 -21.96 36.79 12.94
C MET A 303 -20.69 36.01 13.24
N SER A 304 -19.57 36.53 12.78
CA SER A 304 -18.25 35.97 13.09
C SER A 304 -17.79 36.36 14.49
N TYR A 305 -16.76 35.67 15.00
CA TYR A 305 -16.13 36.00 16.27
C TYR A 305 -15.70 37.47 16.36
N SER A 306 -15.09 38.02 15.30
CA SER A 306 -14.64 39.41 15.25
C SER A 306 -15.76 40.44 15.19
N GLU A 307 -16.94 40.03 14.73
CA GLU A 307 -18.18 40.87 14.74
C GLU A 307 -18.93 40.78 16.06
N TYR A 308 -18.70 39.70 16.80
CA TYR A 308 -19.28 39.49 18.08
C TYR A 308 -18.55 40.23 19.21
N LEU A 309 -17.23 40.37 19.15
CA LEU A 309 -16.36 41.15 20.06
C LEU A 309 -16.51 42.65 19.82
#